data_81110d52d9f0e2247abe6e7a0bfb30e2
#
_entry.id   81110d52d9f0e2247abe6e7a0bfb30e2
#
_cell.length_a   1.000
_cell.length_b   1.000
_cell.length_c   1.000
_cell.angle_alpha   90.00
_cell.angle_beta   90.00
_cell.angle_gamma   90.00
#
_symmetry.space_group_name_H-M   'P 1'
#
loop_
_entity.id
_entity.type
_entity.pdbx_description
1 polymer ?
#
loop_
_entity_poly.entity_id
_entity_poly.type
_entity_poly.pdbx_seq_one_letter_code
_entity_poly.pdbx_strand_id
1 'polypeptide(L)'
;MGNMYTSLYGLVLEGIMADLELEEDEAGYLANDGGTRIRNRHRDRGYALREVTHLTDGQFKTMFRMSRESFEKLLALIDPFLREADLVMARNSSGSGISNRTKLYITLRWLAGGSYIDLIFAWGISKSAFYSADESGVVWPVIEAINAVFVIGLPVHDRIELMRMADEFSQFSKGEMWGCVTAIDGWVARTRQPFSWEVQDVKAYYNRHGFFGLVVLAGCDARCRFTMFSCKNTGSTNDVIAWELSQLSTAIGEGLLPEEFYLIGDEAFINTDQFLVPYSGRGIGVWKDSFNFHLSVMRQCIERSFAYLVNRWGILWRPIKCSFWRWYLLITVLAKLHNFCVDESESIPSHRFSEGVVGVCF
;
A
#
# COMPACT_ATOMS: atom_id res chain seq x y z
N MET A 1 -1.11 20.52 31.09
CA MET A 1 -1.54 19.27 30.41
C MET A 1 -2.93 19.35 29.73
N GLY A 2 -3.72 20.39 29.95
CA GLY A 2 -5.06 20.54 29.35
C GLY A 2 -5.10 20.99 27.87
N ASN A 3 -4.08 21.66 27.37
CA ASN A 3 -4.11 22.28 26.02
C ASN A 3 -3.67 21.37 24.87
N MET A 4 -3.08 20.21 25.16
CA MET A 4 -2.59 19.30 24.11
C MET A 4 -3.68 18.35 23.61
N TYR A 5 -4.63 17.96 24.47
CA TYR A 5 -5.76 17.08 24.09
C TYR A 5 -6.84 17.81 23.29
N THR A 6 -7.11 19.09 23.60
CA THR A 6 -8.06 19.91 22.82
C THR A 6 -7.54 20.19 21.39
N SER A 7 -6.23 20.27 21.17
CA SER A 7 -5.66 20.44 19.84
C SER A 7 -5.74 19.16 18.98
N LEU A 8 -5.55 17.98 19.59
CA LEU A 8 -5.67 16.69 18.88
C LEU A 8 -7.12 16.37 18.48
N TYR A 9 -8.08 16.64 19.34
CA TYR A 9 -9.52 16.47 19.02
C TYR A 9 -9.98 17.46 17.95
N GLY A 10 -9.50 18.70 17.98
CA GLY A 10 -9.74 19.70 16.94
C GLY A 10 -9.22 19.24 15.58
N LEU A 11 -7.98 18.75 15.51
CA LEU A 11 -7.35 18.25 14.29
C LEU A 11 -8.04 16.98 13.72
N VAL A 12 -8.54 16.11 14.59
CA VAL A 12 -9.31 14.91 14.16
C VAL A 12 -10.67 15.31 13.60
N LEU A 13 -11.36 16.28 14.23
CA LEU A 13 -12.62 16.81 13.71
C LEU A 13 -12.45 17.57 12.41
N GLU A 14 -11.39 18.37 12.26
CA GLU A 14 -11.06 19.04 11.01
C GLU A 14 -10.68 18.06 9.91
N GLY A 15 -9.97 16.96 10.24
CA GLY A 15 -9.69 15.87 9.31
C GLY A 15 -10.96 15.18 8.80
N ILE A 16 -11.93 14.94 9.68
CA ILE A 16 -13.24 14.38 9.32
C ILE A 16 -14.04 15.38 8.46
N MET A 17 -14.00 16.66 8.78
CA MET A 17 -14.67 17.71 8.01
C MET A 17 -14.07 17.86 6.60
N ALA A 18 -12.74 17.74 6.46
CA ALA A 18 -12.10 17.80 5.16
C ALA A 18 -12.37 16.55 4.28
N ASP A 19 -12.44 15.37 4.89
CA ASP A 19 -12.93 14.19 4.17
C ASP A 19 -14.36 14.44 3.65
N LEU A 20 -15.20 15.15 4.41
CA LEU A 20 -16.55 15.54 4.00
C LEU A 20 -16.53 16.61 2.89
N GLU A 21 -15.68 17.63 2.98
CA GLU A 21 -15.57 18.71 1.97
C GLU A 21 -14.97 18.24 0.64
N LEU A 22 -13.93 17.36 0.69
CA LEU A 22 -13.37 16.73 -0.52
C LEU A 22 -14.38 15.86 -1.24
N GLU A 23 -15.33 15.31 -0.50
CA GLU A 23 -16.40 14.51 -1.02
C GLU A 23 -17.58 15.37 -1.53
N GLU A 24 -17.77 16.59 -1.01
CA GLU A 24 -18.77 17.53 -1.50
C GLU A 24 -18.45 18.07 -2.90
N ASP A 25 -17.16 18.28 -3.22
CA ASP A 25 -16.76 18.70 -4.57
C ASP A 25 -17.01 17.62 -5.65
N GLU A 26 -16.89 16.31 -5.29
CA GLU A 26 -17.35 15.23 -6.19
C GLU A 26 -18.88 15.00 -6.12
N ALA A 27 -19.50 15.28 -4.98
CA ALA A 27 -20.95 15.15 -4.76
C ALA A 27 -21.76 16.36 -5.25
N GLY A 28 -21.14 17.51 -5.45
CA GLY A 28 -21.79 18.74 -5.96
C GLY A 28 -22.49 18.56 -7.31
N TYR A 29 -22.10 17.55 -8.07
CA TYR A 29 -22.81 17.16 -9.31
C TYR A 29 -24.11 16.37 -9.08
N LEU A 30 -24.33 15.81 -7.87
CA LEU A 30 -25.52 15.01 -7.56
C LEU A 30 -26.48 15.68 -6.57
N ALA A 31 -26.13 16.84 -6.02
CA ALA A 31 -26.87 17.46 -4.91
C ALA A 31 -27.92 18.51 -5.29
N ASN A 32 -28.16 18.75 -6.58
CA ASN A 32 -29.06 19.84 -7.01
C ASN A 32 -30.49 19.39 -7.34
N ASP A 33 -30.86 18.20 -6.89
CA ASP A 33 -32.27 17.79 -6.94
C ASP A 33 -32.81 17.82 -5.51
N GLY A 34 -33.73 18.77 -5.23
CA GLY A 34 -34.38 19.01 -3.92
C GLY A 34 -35.17 17.81 -3.38
N GLY A 35 -34.58 16.65 -3.45
CA GLY A 35 -35.14 15.35 -3.13
C GLY A 35 -35.14 15.07 -1.65
N THR A 36 -36.30 14.84 -1.10
CA THR A 36 -36.61 14.18 0.16
C THR A 36 -35.53 13.16 0.53
N ARG A 37 -34.96 13.26 1.72
CA ARG A 37 -34.00 12.27 2.28
C ARG A 37 -34.47 10.86 1.96
N ILE A 38 -33.69 10.10 1.16
CA ILE A 38 -33.97 8.70 0.78
C ILE A 38 -33.77 7.80 2.02
N ARG A 39 -34.45 8.12 3.13
CA ARG A 39 -34.29 7.38 4.40
C ARG A 39 -34.92 5.99 4.38
N ASN A 40 -35.85 5.71 3.46
CA ASN A 40 -36.65 4.49 3.51
C ASN A 40 -36.52 3.59 2.25
N ARG A 41 -35.54 3.79 1.40
CA ARG A 41 -35.33 2.88 0.28
C ARG A 41 -34.74 1.56 0.81
N HIS A 42 -35.46 0.47 0.59
CA HIS A 42 -34.93 -0.86 0.86
C HIS A 42 -33.60 -1.06 0.09
N ARG A 43 -32.56 -1.48 0.79
CA ARG A 43 -31.24 -1.74 0.22
C ARG A 43 -31.04 -3.24 0.11
N ASP A 44 -31.10 -3.77 -1.12
CA ASP A 44 -30.80 -5.19 -1.36
C ASP A 44 -29.29 -5.44 -1.30
N ARG A 45 -28.79 -5.68 -0.10
CA ARG A 45 -27.39 -6.07 0.14
C ARG A 45 -27.09 -7.49 -0.34
N GLY A 46 -28.10 -8.33 -0.52
CA GLY A 46 -27.95 -9.69 -1.03
C GLY A 46 -27.66 -9.76 -2.53
N TYR A 47 -28.03 -8.73 -3.29
CA TYR A 47 -27.82 -8.73 -4.74
C TYR A 47 -26.34 -8.90 -5.11
N ALA A 48 -25.48 -7.99 -4.64
CA ALA A 48 -24.05 -8.07 -4.96
C ALA A 48 -23.39 -9.37 -4.45
N LEU A 49 -23.81 -9.90 -3.30
CA LEU A 49 -23.32 -11.19 -2.82
C LEU A 49 -23.70 -12.34 -3.75
N ARG A 50 -24.94 -12.38 -4.27
CA ARG A 50 -25.37 -13.36 -5.26
C ARG A 50 -24.54 -13.27 -6.54
N GLU A 51 -24.34 -12.06 -7.06
CA GLU A 51 -23.53 -11.85 -8.26
C GLU A 51 -22.08 -12.33 -8.07
N VAL A 52 -21.47 -12.09 -6.91
CA VAL A 52 -20.10 -12.57 -6.60
C VAL A 52 -20.03 -14.11 -6.60
N THR A 53 -21.10 -14.82 -6.19
CA THR A 53 -21.11 -16.29 -6.22
C THR A 53 -21.15 -16.86 -7.64
N HIS A 54 -21.68 -16.12 -8.61
CA HIS A 54 -21.76 -16.51 -10.01
C HIS A 54 -20.51 -16.14 -10.83
N LEU A 55 -19.57 -15.38 -10.27
CA LEU A 55 -18.32 -15.07 -10.97
C LEU A 55 -17.52 -16.35 -11.23
N THR A 56 -16.92 -16.45 -12.40
CA THR A 56 -15.86 -17.43 -12.64
C THR A 56 -14.62 -17.08 -11.81
N ASP A 57 -13.72 -18.03 -11.58
CA ASP A 57 -12.50 -17.78 -10.80
C ASP A 57 -11.62 -16.70 -11.43
N GLY A 58 -11.55 -16.64 -12.78
CA GLY A 58 -10.84 -15.59 -13.49
C GLY A 58 -11.47 -14.19 -13.28
N GLN A 59 -12.80 -14.11 -13.31
CA GLN A 59 -13.53 -12.87 -13.02
C GLN A 59 -13.33 -12.44 -11.58
N PHE A 60 -13.44 -13.37 -10.63
CA PHE A 60 -13.20 -13.12 -9.22
C PHE A 60 -11.79 -12.56 -8.98
N LYS A 61 -10.77 -13.23 -9.52
CA LYS A 61 -9.38 -12.81 -9.43
C LYS A 61 -9.15 -11.43 -10.05
N THR A 62 -9.76 -11.15 -11.17
CA THR A 62 -9.70 -9.83 -11.81
C THR A 62 -10.33 -8.75 -10.93
N MET A 63 -11.46 -9.05 -10.28
CA MET A 63 -12.23 -8.10 -9.48
C MET A 63 -11.57 -7.81 -8.12
N PHE A 64 -11.07 -8.85 -7.44
CA PHE A 64 -10.58 -8.76 -6.06
C PHE A 64 -9.04 -8.92 -5.95
N ARG A 65 -8.34 -9.13 -7.07
CA ARG A 65 -6.88 -9.21 -7.18
C ARG A 65 -6.25 -10.45 -6.51
N MET A 66 -7.06 -11.43 -6.14
CA MET A 66 -6.64 -12.70 -5.55
C MET A 66 -7.65 -13.81 -5.86
N SER A 67 -7.25 -15.06 -5.70
CA SER A 67 -8.12 -16.23 -5.83
C SER A 67 -9.17 -16.27 -4.72
N ARG A 68 -10.21 -17.10 -4.87
CA ARG A 68 -11.20 -17.33 -3.81
C ARG A 68 -10.54 -17.96 -2.57
N GLU A 69 -9.58 -18.86 -2.79
CA GLU A 69 -8.85 -19.52 -1.70
C GLU A 69 -8.06 -18.48 -0.88
N SER A 70 -7.28 -17.62 -1.53
CA SER A 70 -6.55 -16.55 -0.88
C SER A 70 -7.49 -15.55 -0.18
N PHE A 71 -8.67 -15.27 -0.77
CA PHE A 71 -9.69 -14.43 -0.13
C PHE A 71 -10.19 -15.04 1.17
N GLU A 72 -10.49 -16.35 1.19
CA GLU A 72 -10.95 -17.04 2.40
C GLU A 72 -9.87 -17.07 3.49
N LYS A 73 -8.61 -17.31 3.10
CA LYS A 73 -7.47 -17.24 4.03
C LYS A 73 -7.32 -15.84 4.63
N LEU A 74 -7.37 -14.80 3.79
CA LEU A 74 -7.30 -13.42 4.25
C LEU A 74 -8.44 -13.10 5.21
N LEU A 75 -9.67 -13.48 4.86
CA LEU A 75 -10.84 -13.28 5.71
C LEU A 75 -10.65 -13.95 7.07
N ALA A 76 -10.24 -15.22 7.10
CA ALA A 76 -10.01 -15.94 8.34
C ALA A 76 -8.95 -15.29 9.23
N LEU A 77 -7.90 -14.71 8.63
CA LEU A 77 -6.83 -14.03 9.36
C LEU A 77 -7.28 -12.71 9.98
N ILE A 78 -8.10 -11.93 9.29
CA ILE A 78 -8.51 -10.59 9.75
C ILE A 78 -9.82 -10.60 10.55
N ASP A 79 -10.65 -11.64 10.43
CA ASP A 79 -11.96 -11.73 11.07
C ASP A 79 -11.92 -11.50 12.60
N PRO A 80 -10.93 -12.05 13.35
CA PRO A 80 -10.80 -11.79 14.79
C PRO A 80 -10.56 -10.30 15.16
N PHE A 81 -10.11 -9.49 14.22
CA PHE A 81 -9.84 -8.05 14.40
C PHE A 81 -11.01 -7.18 13.93
N LEU A 82 -12.05 -7.79 13.36
CA LEU A 82 -13.25 -7.11 12.89
C LEU A 82 -14.40 -7.41 13.84
N ARG A 83 -15.12 -6.38 14.25
CA ARG A 83 -16.35 -6.60 15.00
C ARG A 83 -17.45 -7.11 14.09
N GLU A 84 -18.21 -8.08 14.61
CA GLU A 84 -19.49 -8.45 14.01
C GLU A 84 -20.44 -7.23 14.01
N ALA A 85 -21.29 -7.19 12.99
CA ALA A 85 -22.29 -6.14 12.88
C ALA A 85 -23.16 -6.10 14.16
N ASP A 86 -23.23 -4.95 14.82
CA ASP A 86 -24.12 -4.75 15.95
C ASP A 86 -25.56 -5.11 15.54
N LEU A 87 -26.12 -6.12 16.22
CA LEU A 87 -27.46 -6.64 15.94
C LEU A 87 -28.55 -5.57 16.08
N VAL A 88 -28.33 -4.57 16.95
CA VAL A 88 -29.27 -3.46 17.14
C VAL A 88 -29.19 -2.50 15.95
N MET A 89 -27.97 -2.12 15.52
CA MET A 89 -27.79 -1.33 14.30
C MET A 89 -28.24 -2.08 13.04
N ALA A 90 -28.00 -3.39 13.00
CA ALA A 90 -28.47 -4.24 11.90
C ALA A 90 -29.99 -4.26 11.78
N ARG A 91 -30.72 -4.33 12.89
CA ARG A 91 -32.19 -4.29 12.91
C ARG A 91 -32.74 -2.93 12.48
N ASN A 92 -32.06 -1.85 12.82
CA ASN A 92 -32.46 -0.49 12.47
C ASN A 92 -32.03 -0.08 11.06
N SER A 93 -31.21 -0.88 10.39
CA SER A 93 -30.74 -0.62 9.03
C SER A 93 -31.73 -1.18 8.00
N SER A 94 -32.05 -0.38 6.97
CA SER A 94 -32.95 -0.78 5.88
C SER A 94 -32.46 -1.97 5.03
N GLY A 95 -31.31 -2.55 5.34
CA GLY A 95 -30.72 -3.65 4.56
C GLY A 95 -29.98 -4.68 5.42
N SER A 96 -30.31 -4.82 6.72
CA SER A 96 -29.61 -5.71 7.66
C SER A 96 -28.16 -5.31 7.97
N GLY A 97 -27.42 -6.12 8.73
CA GLY A 97 -26.00 -5.89 9.05
C GLY A 97 -25.07 -6.11 7.86
N ILE A 98 -23.90 -5.49 7.89
CA ILE A 98 -22.85 -5.69 6.88
C ILE A 98 -21.88 -6.72 7.47
N SER A 99 -21.82 -7.93 6.89
CA SER A 99 -20.91 -8.98 7.36
C SER A 99 -19.45 -8.62 7.09
N ASN A 100 -18.50 -9.17 7.87
CA ASN A 100 -17.08 -8.98 7.67
C ASN A 100 -16.62 -9.43 6.27
N ARG A 101 -17.21 -10.51 5.74
CA ARG A 101 -17.02 -10.94 4.35
C ARG A 101 -17.40 -9.85 3.36
N THR A 102 -18.53 -9.20 3.55
CA THR A 102 -19.00 -8.10 2.70
C THR A 102 -18.07 -6.89 2.80
N LYS A 103 -17.64 -6.54 4.04
CA LYS A 103 -16.65 -5.47 4.26
C LYS A 103 -15.38 -5.75 3.48
N LEU A 104 -14.86 -6.98 3.51
CA LEU A 104 -13.64 -7.36 2.78
C LEU A 104 -13.84 -7.28 1.25
N TYR A 105 -14.97 -7.77 0.68
CA TYR A 105 -15.25 -7.64 -0.75
C TYR A 105 -15.23 -6.18 -1.21
N ILE A 106 -15.92 -5.31 -0.49
CA ILE A 106 -16.00 -3.89 -0.81
C ILE A 106 -14.61 -3.25 -0.75
N THR A 107 -13.86 -3.52 0.32
CA THR A 107 -12.53 -2.95 0.53
C THR A 107 -11.55 -3.40 -0.56
N LEU A 108 -11.45 -4.69 -0.84
CA LEU A 108 -10.56 -5.19 -1.89
C LEU A 108 -10.94 -4.63 -3.27
N ARG A 109 -12.24 -4.52 -3.58
CA ARG A 109 -12.67 -3.94 -4.84
C ARG A 109 -12.33 -2.46 -4.96
N TRP A 110 -12.43 -1.70 -3.85
CA TRP A 110 -12.01 -0.31 -3.80
C TRP A 110 -10.49 -0.18 -3.98
N LEU A 111 -9.70 -0.97 -3.26
CA LEU A 111 -8.23 -1.00 -3.41
C LEU A 111 -7.81 -1.44 -4.82
N ALA A 112 -8.57 -2.30 -5.47
CA ALA A 112 -8.37 -2.67 -6.89
C ALA A 112 -8.70 -1.54 -7.89
N GLY A 113 -9.14 -0.36 -7.42
CA GLY A 113 -9.43 0.82 -8.22
C GLY A 113 -10.93 1.02 -8.53
N GLY A 114 -11.83 0.36 -7.81
CA GLY A 114 -13.27 0.56 -7.93
C GLY A 114 -13.70 1.93 -7.43
N SER A 115 -14.67 2.54 -8.11
CA SER A 115 -15.29 3.78 -7.66
C SER A 115 -16.09 3.54 -6.37
N TYR A 116 -15.89 4.37 -5.35
CA TYR A 116 -16.69 4.26 -4.12
C TYR A 116 -18.18 4.48 -4.40
N ILE A 117 -18.53 5.35 -5.36
CA ILE A 117 -19.92 5.61 -5.75
C ILE A 117 -20.57 4.32 -6.26
N ASP A 118 -19.90 3.63 -7.20
CA ASP A 118 -20.43 2.39 -7.76
C ASP A 118 -20.56 1.32 -6.67
N LEU A 119 -19.60 1.27 -5.75
CA LEU A 119 -19.60 0.31 -4.64
C LEU A 119 -20.74 0.55 -3.64
N ILE A 120 -21.01 1.79 -3.25
CA ILE A 120 -22.13 2.07 -2.33
C ILE A 120 -23.47 1.72 -2.97
N PHE A 121 -23.64 1.94 -4.28
CA PHE A 121 -24.86 1.54 -5.00
C PHE A 121 -24.98 0.03 -5.13
N ALA A 122 -23.94 -0.64 -5.62
CA ALA A 122 -23.95 -2.10 -5.84
C ALA A 122 -24.18 -2.89 -4.54
N TRP A 123 -23.57 -2.45 -3.44
CA TRP A 123 -23.63 -3.14 -2.15
C TRP A 123 -24.71 -2.59 -1.20
N GLY A 124 -25.50 -1.61 -1.62
CA GLY A 124 -26.59 -1.05 -0.81
C GLY A 124 -26.13 -0.45 0.53
N ILE A 125 -24.95 0.17 0.59
CA ILE A 125 -24.40 0.83 1.77
C ILE A 125 -24.50 2.35 1.66
N SER A 126 -24.36 3.07 2.76
CA SER A 126 -24.28 4.53 2.74
C SER A 126 -22.81 4.98 2.58
N LYS A 127 -22.60 6.20 2.11
CA LYS A 127 -21.29 6.84 2.07
C LYS A 127 -20.65 6.90 3.46
N SER A 128 -21.41 7.29 4.49
CA SER A 128 -20.94 7.31 5.86
C SER A 128 -20.49 5.93 6.35
N ALA A 129 -21.24 4.84 6.07
CA ALA A 129 -20.81 3.50 6.39
C ALA A 129 -19.56 3.06 5.59
N PHE A 130 -19.41 3.53 4.34
CA PHE A 130 -18.24 3.21 3.53
C PHE A 130 -16.95 3.75 4.16
N TYR A 131 -16.94 5.04 4.56
CA TYR A 131 -15.74 5.74 5.03
C TYR A 131 -15.64 5.88 6.55
N SER A 132 -16.61 5.40 7.33
CA SER A 132 -16.52 5.50 8.79
C SER A 132 -15.25 4.85 9.31
N ALA A 133 -14.59 5.54 10.24
CA ALA A 133 -13.40 5.03 10.94
C ALA A 133 -13.75 4.17 12.15
N ASP A 134 -15.01 4.24 12.61
CA ASP A 134 -15.48 3.44 13.71
C ASP A 134 -15.73 1.98 13.27
N GLU A 135 -15.98 1.12 14.22
CA GLU A 135 -16.20 -0.31 14.00
C GLU A 135 -17.41 -0.63 13.09
N SER A 136 -18.33 0.32 12.94
CA SER A 136 -19.47 0.22 12.01
C SER A 136 -19.08 0.48 10.56
N GLY A 137 -17.91 1.05 10.32
CA GLY A 137 -17.36 1.33 9.00
C GLY A 137 -17.04 0.08 8.20
N VAL A 138 -16.86 0.28 6.91
CA VAL A 138 -16.56 -0.82 5.97
C VAL A 138 -15.07 -0.87 5.65
N VAL A 139 -14.51 0.20 5.10
CA VAL A 139 -13.17 0.18 4.51
C VAL A 139 -12.07 0.29 5.57
N TRP A 140 -12.17 1.25 6.48
CA TRP A 140 -11.08 1.52 7.41
C TRP A 140 -10.90 0.42 8.46
N PRO A 141 -11.94 -0.16 9.06
CA PRO A 141 -11.77 -1.32 9.94
C PRO A 141 -11.06 -2.49 9.27
N VAL A 142 -11.35 -2.78 7.99
CA VAL A 142 -10.66 -3.83 7.24
C VAL A 142 -9.19 -3.46 6.99
N ILE A 143 -8.89 -2.21 6.64
CA ILE A 143 -7.52 -1.72 6.45
C ILE A 143 -6.73 -1.82 7.76
N GLU A 144 -7.32 -1.42 8.89
CA GLU A 144 -6.69 -1.52 10.21
C GLU A 144 -6.47 -2.97 10.62
N ALA A 145 -7.43 -3.86 10.39
CA ALA A 145 -7.29 -5.29 10.64
C ALA A 145 -6.14 -5.92 9.82
N ILE A 146 -6.04 -5.61 8.53
CA ILE A 146 -4.93 -6.05 7.69
C ILE A 146 -3.60 -5.49 8.23
N ASN A 147 -3.59 -4.22 8.64
CA ASN A 147 -2.39 -3.61 9.21
C ASN A 147 -1.94 -4.29 10.51
N ALA A 148 -2.87 -4.74 11.34
CA ALA A 148 -2.57 -5.43 12.59
C ALA A 148 -2.04 -6.85 12.38
N VAL A 149 -2.57 -7.56 11.38
CA VAL A 149 -2.23 -8.97 11.11
C VAL A 149 -0.86 -9.13 10.45
N PHE A 150 -0.56 -8.29 9.46
CA PHE A 150 0.63 -8.46 8.64
C PHE A 150 1.76 -7.52 9.05
N VAL A 151 2.99 -8.05 9.01
CA VAL A 151 4.23 -7.30 9.28
C VAL A 151 5.12 -7.32 8.05
N ILE A 152 5.79 -6.21 7.75
CA ILE A 152 6.88 -6.13 6.78
C ILE A 152 8.16 -5.92 7.57
N GLY A 153 9.15 -6.79 7.40
CA GLY A 153 10.43 -6.70 8.09
C GLY A 153 11.45 -7.64 7.48
N LEU A 154 12.72 -7.24 7.52
CA LEU A 154 13.85 -8.12 7.22
C LEU A 154 14.07 -9.03 8.44
N PRO A 155 14.18 -10.36 8.28
CA PRO A 155 14.31 -11.29 9.39
C PRO A 155 15.76 -11.34 9.92
N VAL A 156 16.27 -10.21 10.42
CA VAL A 156 17.68 -10.04 10.85
C VAL A 156 18.13 -11.04 11.93
N HIS A 157 17.19 -11.61 12.69
CA HIS A 157 17.47 -12.60 13.73
C HIS A 157 17.33 -14.05 13.25
N ASP A 158 16.86 -14.28 12.03
CA ASP A 158 16.72 -15.60 11.42
C ASP A 158 17.78 -15.81 10.34
N ARG A 159 18.94 -16.33 10.76
CA ARG A 159 20.07 -16.57 9.85
C ARG A 159 19.72 -17.58 8.75
N ILE A 160 18.86 -18.55 9.02
CA ILE A 160 18.47 -19.56 8.01
C ILE A 160 17.67 -18.89 6.90
N GLU A 161 16.74 -18.03 7.27
CA GLU A 161 15.95 -17.27 6.30
C GLU A 161 16.82 -16.27 5.52
N LEU A 162 17.77 -15.58 6.18
CA LEU A 162 18.73 -14.71 5.48
C LEU A 162 19.59 -15.48 4.49
N MET A 163 20.07 -16.69 4.83
CA MET A 163 20.80 -17.56 3.89
C MET A 163 19.95 -17.94 2.67
N ARG A 164 18.69 -18.32 2.90
CA ARG A 164 17.74 -18.62 1.81
C ARG A 164 17.54 -17.41 0.89
N MET A 165 17.40 -16.20 1.45
CA MET A 165 17.26 -14.96 0.67
C MET A 165 18.54 -14.68 -0.14
N ALA A 166 19.71 -14.87 0.46
CA ALA A 166 21.00 -14.69 -0.21
C ALA A 166 21.18 -15.69 -1.37
N ASP A 167 20.79 -16.94 -1.20
CA ASP A 167 20.82 -17.97 -2.24
C ASP A 167 19.87 -17.61 -3.40
N GLU A 168 18.65 -17.14 -3.11
CA GLU A 168 17.71 -16.71 -4.14
C GLU A 168 18.24 -15.50 -4.93
N PHE A 169 18.86 -14.51 -4.27
CA PHE A 169 19.48 -13.38 -4.95
C PHE A 169 20.70 -13.80 -5.82
N SER A 170 21.51 -14.72 -5.32
CA SER A 170 22.71 -15.16 -6.02
C SER A 170 22.40 -15.78 -7.38
N GLN A 171 21.20 -16.37 -7.56
CA GLN A 171 20.75 -16.93 -8.83
C GLN A 171 20.67 -15.86 -9.94
N PHE A 172 20.33 -14.61 -9.60
CA PHE A 172 20.30 -13.51 -10.58
C PHE A 172 21.70 -13.13 -11.07
N SER A 173 22.71 -13.27 -10.23
CA SER A 173 24.12 -13.05 -10.58
C SER A 173 24.82 -14.31 -11.08
N LYS A 174 24.10 -15.42 -11.28
CA LYS A 174 24.65 -16.74 -11.65
C LYS A 174 25.69 -17.25 -10.65
N GLY A 175 25.54 -16.92 -9.37
CA GLY A 175 26.44 -17.29 -8.31
C GLY A 175 27.64 -16.35 -8.06
N GLU A 176 27.81 -15.31 -8.88
CA GLU A 176 28.95 -14.38 -8.75
C GLU A 176 28.84 -13.46 -7.51
N MET A 177 27.63 -13.17 -7.06
CA MET A 177 27.40 -12.34 -5.87
C MET A 177 26.49 -13.09 -4.90
N TRP A 178 27.03 -13.45 -3.75
CA TRP A 178 26.29 -14.10 -2.65
C TRP A 178 26.27 -13.19 -1.42
N GLY A 179 25.22 -13.30 -0.59
CA GLY A 179 25.08 -12.53 0.64
C GLY A 179 24.07 -11.37 0.55
N CYS A 180 23.56 -11.03 -0.65
CA CYS A 180 22.50 -10.05 -0.78
C CYS A 180 21.20 -10.57 -0.19
N VAL A 181 20.56 -9.79 0.70
CA VAL A 181 19.28 -10.17 1.33
C VAL A 181 18.14 -9.22 0.99
N THR A 182 18.43 -8.02 0.50
CA THR A 182 17.38 -7.09 0.06
C THR A 182 17.93 -6.04 -0.91
N ALA A 183 17.13 -5.70 -1.91
CA ALA A 183 17.38 -4.57 -2.82
C ALA A 183 16.51 -3.39 -2.40
N ILE A 184 17.10 -2.20 -2.27
CA ILE A 184 16.46 -0.98 -1.79
C ILE A 184 16.35 0.05 -2.90
N ASP A 185 15.19 0.72 -2.96
CA ASP A 185 14.96 1.85 -3.86
C ASP A 185 13.85 2.77 -3.33
N GLY A 186 13.76 3.97 -3.90
CA GLY A 186 12.74 4.95 -3.61
C GLY A 186 11.66 5.01 -4.69
N TRP A 187 10.42 5.20 -4.28
CA TRP A 187 9.29 5.44 -5.17
C TRP A 187 8.39 6.53 -4.58
N VAL A 188 7.74 7.35 -5.44
CA VAL A 188 6.81 8.38 -4.96
C VAL A 188 5.37 7.96 -5.20
N ALA A 189 4.65 7.70 -4.10
CA ALA A 189 3.22 7.46 -4.14
C ALA A 189 2.48 8.79 -4.37
N ARG A 190 1.71 8.89 -5.46
CA ARG A 190 0.97 10.10 -5.80
C ARG A 190 -0.19 10.34 -4.83
N THR A 191 -0.29 11.57 -4.33
CA THR A 191 -1.40 12.01 -3.48
C THR A 191 -2.02 13.28 -4.02
N ARG A 192 -3.21 13.65 -3.53
CA ARG A 192 -3.67 15.02 -3.69
C ARG A 192 -2.70 16.01 -3.04
N GLN A 193 -2.81 17.27 -3.36
CA GLN A 193 -2.16 18.31 -2.58
C GLN A 193 -2.67 18.27 -1.14
N PRO A 194 -1.79 18.24 -0.11
CA PRO A 194 -2.23 18.41 1.26
C PRO A 194 -2.74 19.83 1.48
N PHE A 195 -3.70 20.00 2.37
CA PHE A 195 -4.18 21.32 2.74
C PHE A 195 -3.21 22.01 3.70
N SER A 196 -3.21 23.36 3.71
CA SER A 196 -2.34 24.14 4.58
C SER A 196 -2.61 23.95 6.07
N TRP A 197 -3.77 23.44 6.44
CA TRP A 197 -4.12 23.09 7.82
C TRP A 197 -3.75 21.63 8.19
N GLU A 198 -3.51 20.76 7.20
CA GLU A 198 -3.03 19.38 7.43
C GLU A 198 -1.51 19.34 7.69
N VAL A 199 -0.74 20.26 7.10
CA VAL A 199 0.72 20.24 7.13
C VAL A 199 1.29 21.65 7.24
N GLN A 200 2.47 21.79 7.87
CA GLN A 200 3.14 23.07 8.01
C GLN A 200 3.73 23.59 6.69
N ASP A 201 4.26 22.71 5.87
CA ASP A 201 4.84 23.02 4.56
C ASP A 201 4.26 22.14 3.46
N VAL A 202 3.29 22.69 2.73
CA VAL A 202 2.65 22.04 1.59
C VAL A 202 3.66 21.77 0.46
N LYS A 203 4.66 22.66 0.27
CA LYS A 203 5.64 22.53 -0.81
C LYS A 203 6.55 21.33 -0.64
N ALA A 204 6.82 20.91 0.61
CA ALA A 204 7.61 19.74 0.91
C ALA A 204 7.03 18.45 0.30
N TYR A 205 5.73 18.41 0.02
CA TYR A 205 5.06 17.27 -0.61
C TYR A 205 5.13 17.29 -2.14
N TYR A 206 5.58 18.39 -2.75
CA TYR A 206 5.72 18.50 -4.20
C TYR A 206 7.09 17.96 -4.64
N ASN A 207 7.09 16.96 -5.50
CA ASN A 207 8.32 16.28 -5.91
C ASN A 207 8.93 16.86 -7.21
N ARG A 208 10.14 16.41 -7.55
CA ARG A 208 10.88 16.79 -8.77
C ARG A 208 10.17 16.40 -10.07
N HIS A 209 9.21 15.46 -10.03
CA HIS A 209 8.45 14.99 -11.19
C HIS A 209 7.16 15.78 -11.42
N GLY A 210 6.90 16.83 -10.65
CA GLY A 210 5.80 17.77 -10.90
C GLY A 210 4.46 17.36 -10.32
N PHE A 211 4.42 16.55 -9.23
CA PHE A 211 3.19 16.19 -8.53
C PHE A 211 3.39 16.09 -7.02
N PHE A 212 2.29 16.10 -6.27
CA PHE A 212 2.30 15.89 -4.82
C PHE A 212 2.35 14.39 -4.48
N GLY A 213 3.10 14.03 -3.45
CA GLY A 213 3.19 12.64 -3.01
C GLY A 213 3.98 12.44 -1.73
N LEU A 214 4.11 11.18 -1.35
CA LEU A 214 4.97 10.68 -0.29
C LEU A 214 6.09 9.85 -0.89
N VAL A 215 7.32 10.08 -0.44
CA VAL A 215 8.43 9.17 -0.77
C VAL A 215 8.24 7.88 0.00
N VAL A 216 8.18 6.80 -0.74
CA VAL A 216 8.18 5.43 -0.25
C VAL A 216 9.58 4.88 -0.45
N LEU A 217 10.30 4.66 0.65
CA LEU A 217 11.53 3.90 0.64
C LEU A 217 11.19 2.44 0.95
N ALA A 218 11.54 1.52 0.07
CA ALA A 218 11.25 0.11 0.28
C ALA A 218 12.45 -0.78 -0.08
N GLY A 219 12.50 -1.93 0.55
CA GLY A 219 13.39 -3.02 0.20
C GLY A 219 12.59 -4.27 -0.16
N CYS A 220 13.09 -5.11 -1.05
CA CYS A 220 12.46 -6.38 -1.39
C CYS A 220 13.47 -7.53 -1.49
N ASP A 221 12.95 -8.75 -1.35
CA ASP A 221 13.68 -9.98 -1.63
C ASP A 221 13.70 -10.32 -3.14
N ALA A 222 14.37 -11.40 -3.50
CA ALA A 222 14.45 -11.88 -4.88
C ALA A 222 13.09 -12.26 -5.49
N ARG A 223 12.09 -12.58 -4.64
CA ARG A 223 10.71 -12.89 -5.06
C ARG A 223 9.84 -11.66 -5.21
N CYS A 224 10.41 -10.45 -5.10
CA CYS A 224 9.69 -9.18 -5.13
C CYS A 224 8.75 -8.98 -3.92
N ARG A 225 9.01 -9.62 -2.79
CA ARG A 225 8.29 -9.45 -1.53
C ARG A 225 8.97 -8.35 -0.73
N PHE A 226 8.23 -7.37 -0.26
CA PHE A 226 8.80 -6.27 0.54
C PHE A 226 9.34 -6.77 1.88
N THR A 227 10.60 -6.48 2.16
CA THR A 227 11.33 -6.75 3.40
C THR A 227 11.49 -5.52 4.28
N MET A 228 11.32 -4.34 3.69
CA MET A 228 11.26 -3.04 4.34
C MET A 228 10.27 -2.16 3.60
N PHE A 229 9.53 -1.32 4.32
CA PHE A 229 8.61 -0.39 3.70
C PHE A 229 8.38 0.83 4.60
N SER A 230 8.74 2.01 4.14
CA SER A 230 8.56 3.28 4.85
C SER A 230 7.98 4.32 3.89
N CYS A 231 6.87 4.95 4.26
CA CYS A 231 6.24 6.01 3.49
C CYS A 231 5.99 7.28 4.35
N LYS A 232 6.91 7.56 5.28
CA LYS A 232 6.79 8.69 6.23
C LYS A 232 7.38 10.00 5.69
N ASN A 233 8.12 9.94 4.58
CA ASN A 233 8.85 11.08 4.06
C ASN A 233 8.04 11.87 3.04
N THR A 234 8.19 13.18 3.04
CA THR A 234 7.53 14.09 2.09
C THR A 234 8.06 13.89 0.67
N GLY A 235 7.27 14.27 -0.34
CA GLY A 235 7.60 14.05 -1.75
C GLY A 235 8.88 14.70 -2.25
N SER A 236 9.42 15.70 -1.55
CA SER A 236 10.70 16.35 -1.87
C SER A 236 11.92 15.72 -1.18
N THR A 237 11.71 14.75 -0.26
CA THR A 237 12.80 14.06 0.43
C THR A 237 13.57 13.20 -0.57
N ASN A 238 14.90 13.25 -0.54
CA ASN A 238 15.73 12.35 -1.35
C ASN A 238 15.89 10.98 -0.67
N ASP A 239 16.29 9.97 -1.45
CA ASP A 239 16.33 8.58 -1.00
C ASP A 239 17.40 8.36 0.09
N VAL A 240 18.51 9.10 0.06
CA VAL A 240 19.57 9.03 1.10
C VAL A 240 19.04 9.47 2.44
N ILE A 241 18.36 10.61 2.50
CA ILE A 241 17.76 11.09 3.76
C ILE A 241 16.67 10.13 4.22
N ALA A 242 15.84 9.61 3.30
CA ALA A 242 14.82 8.64 3.63
C ALA A 242 15.43 7.34 4.21
N TRP A 243 16.59 6.92 3.70
CA TRP A 243 17.35 5.79 4.21
C TRP A 243 17.91 6.03 5.62
N GLU A 244 18.60 7.15 5.81
CA GLU A 244 19.18 7.52 7.11
C GLU A 244 18.13 7.61 8.22
N LEU A 245 16.91 8.03 7.90
CA LEU A 245 15.77 8.09 8.83
C LEU A 245 15.03 6.74 9.00
N SER A 246 15.45 5.70 8.30
CA SER A 246 14.79 4.40 8.35
C SER A 246 15.22 3.57 9.57
N GLN A 247 14.29 2.76 10.09
CA GLN A 247 14.59 1.83 11.17
C GLN A 247 15.61 0.76 10.75
N LEU A 248 15.62 0.36 9.47
CA LEU A 248 16.56 -0.64 8.97
C LEU A 248 17.99 -0.10 8.93
N SER A 249 18.17 1.18 8.51
CA SER A 249 19.48 1.84 8.56
C SER A 249 20.04 1.88 9.99
N THR A 250 19.20 2.25 10.96
CA THR A 250 19.56 2.23 12.37
C THR A 250 19.96 0.83 12.84
N ALA A 251 19.15 -0.18 12.53
CA ALA A 251 19.39 -1.57 12.91
C ALA A 251 20.72 -2.13 12.34
N ILE A 252 21.04 -1.80 11.09
CA ILE A 252 22.32 -2.18 10.47
C ILE A 252 23.48 -1.46 11.15
N GLY A 253 23.35 -0.15 11.42
CA GLY A 253 24.35 0.62 12.16
C GLY A 253 24.61 0.10 13.57
N GLU A 254 23.66 -0.55 14.20
CA GLU A 254 23.76 -1.24 15.48
C GLU A 254 24.31 -2.68 15.37
N GLY A 255 24.64 -3.14 14.15
CA GLY A 255 25.20 -4.46 13.90
C GLY A 255 24.20 -5.62 14.01
N LEU A 256 22.91 -5.35 13.79
CA LEU A 256 21.87 -6.39 13.84
C LEU A 256 21.85 -7.30 12.59
N LEU A 257 22.43 -6.86 11.47
CA LEU A 257 22.61 -7.72 10.29
C LEU A 257 23.95 -8.45 10.42
N PRO A 258 24.02 -9.79 10.33
CA PRO A 258 25.29 -10.53 10.32
C PRO A 258 26.23 -10.07 9.20
N GLU A 259 27.54 -10.04 9.44
CA GLU A 259 28.55 -9.43 8.56
C GLU A 259 28.60 -10.03 7.15
N GLU A 260 28.21 -11.29 6.97
CA GLU A 260 28.19 -11.97 5.68
C GLU A 260 27.05 -11.51 4.76
N PHE A 261 26.05 -10.78 5.28
CA PHE A 261 24.91 -10.31 4.51
C PHE A 261 24.99 -8.82 4.23
N TYR A 262 24.44 -8.44 3.09
CA TYR A 262 24.41 -7.05 2.64
C TYR A 262 23.14 -6.71 1.86
N LEU A 263 22.91 -5.42 1.71
CA LEU A 263 21.86 -4.81 0.92
C LEU A 263 22.46 -4.23 -0.35
N ILE A 264 21.61 -4.01 -1.35
CA ILE A 264 22.00 -3.32 -2.59
C ILE A 264 21.05 -2.15 -2.86
N GLY A 265 21.59 -1.08 -3.45
CA GLY A 265 20.83 0.10 -3.85
C GLY A 265 21.41 0.75 -5.11
N ASP A 266 20.86 1.92 -5.48
CA ASP A 266 21.38 2.71 -6.58
C ASP A 266 22.61 3.55 -6.15
N GLU A 267 23.22 4.28 -7.09
CA GLU A 267 24.39 5.12 -6.82
C GLU A 267 24.11 6.35 -5.96
N ALA A 268 22.84 6.66 -5.69
CA ALA A 268 22.47 7.76 -4.79
C ALA A 268 22.76 7.43 -3.34
N PHE A 269 22.74 6.15 -2.94
CA PHE A 269 23.01 5.75 -1.56
C PHE A 269 24.50 5.74 -1.23
N ILE A 270 24.82 5.75 0.06
CA ILE A 270 26.19 5.71 0.56
C ILE A 270 26.67 4.26 0.61
N ASN A 271 27.79 3.97 -0.07
CA ASN A 271 28.39 2.64 -0.03
C ASN A 271 29.00 2.34 1.34
N THR A 272 28.67 1.19 1.91
CA THR A 272 29.25 0.67 3.16
C THR A 272 29.55 -0.83 3.00
N ASP A 273 30.13 -1.46 4.02
CA ASP A 273 30.41 -2.91 3.97
C ASP A 273 29.14 -3.76 3.86
N GLN A 274 28.00 -3.25 4.36
CA GLN A 274 26.72 -3.94 4.32
C GLN A 274 25.67 -3.28 3.42
N PHE A 275 26.03 -2.21 2.67
CA PHE A 275 25.15 -1.61 1.69
C PHE A 275 25.93 -1.27 0.43
N LEU A 276 25.81 -2.12 -0.59
CA LEU A 276 26.58 -2.02 -1.82
C LEU A 276 25.82 -1.21 -2.87
N VAL A 277 26.55 -0.31 -3.53
CA VAL A 277 26.05 0.53 -4.61
C VAL A 277 26.96 0.42 -5.85
N PRO A 278 26.49 0.79 -7.04
CA PRO A 278 27.33 0.75 -8.24
C PRO A 278 28.55 1.68 -8.12
N TYR A 279 29.66 1.28 -8.72
CA TYR A 279 30.78 2.18 -8.96
C TYR A 279 30.38 3.26 -9.95
N SER A 280 30.58 4.52 -9.60
CA SER A 280 30.31 5.66 -10.47
C SER A 280 31.43 5.87 -11.52
N GLY A 281 31.08 6.54 -12.63
CA GLY A 281 32.03 6.91 -13.70
C GLY A 281 31.88 6.06 -14.96
N ARG A 282 32.62 6.47 -16.02
CA ARG A 282 32.71 5.74 -17.30
C ARG A 282 34.09 5.15 -17.44
N GLY A 283 34.22 3.97 -18.08
CA GLY A 283 35.52 3.33 -18.31
C GLY A 283 36.20 2.84 -17.03
N ILE A 284 35.45 2.41 -16.08
CA ILE A 284 35.87 2.03 -14.70
C ILE A 284 36.66 0.73 -14.61
N GLY A 285 36.91 0.07 -15.74
CA GLY A 285 37.60 -1.22 -15.78
C GLY A 285 36.66 -2.42 -15.73
N VAL A 286 37.09 -3.52 -16.34
CA VAL A 286 36.24 -4.69 -16.66
C VAL A 286 35.60 -5.29 -15.42
N TRP A 287 36.30 -5.43 -14.28
CA TRP A 287 35.76 -6.07 -13.09
C TRP A 287 34.74 -5.17 -12.36
N LYS A 288 34.92 -3.86 -12.33
CA LYS A 288 33.94 -2.92 -11.79
C LYS A 288 32.67 -2.86 -12.64
N ASP A 289 32.86 -2.91 -13.95
CA ASP A 289 31.76 -2.96 -14.91
C ASP A 289 30.96 -4.26 -14.75
N SER A 290 31.64 -5.40 -14.58
CA SER A 290 31.01 -6.68 -14.27
C SER A 290 30.23 -6.65 -12.94
N PHE A 291 30.82 -6.06 -11.89
CA PHE A 291 30.12 -5.87 -10.62
C PHE A 291 28.86 -5.04 -10.80
N ASN A 292 28.95 -3.89 -11.46
CA ASN A 292 27.81 -3.02 -11.73
C ASN A 292 26.72 -3.72 -12.53
N PHE A 293 27.09 -4.54 -13.50
CA PHE A 293 26.16 -5.35 -14.28
C PHE A 293 25.37 -6.32 -13.39
N HIS A 294 26.04 -7.12 -12.57
CA HIS A 294 25.38 -8.08 -11.70
C HIS A 294 24.51 -7.39 -10.64
N LEU A 295 25.02 -6.31 -10.03
CA LEU A 295 24.26 -5.52 -9.07
C LEU A 295 22.99 -4.91 -9.70
N SER A 296 23.08 -4.40 -10.93
CA SER A 296 21.93 -3.87 -11.67
C SER A 296 20.87 -4.95 -11.95
N VAL A 297 21.31 -6.14 -12.36
CA VAL A 297 20.38 -7.28 -12.59
C VAL A 297 19.67 -7.68 -11.31
N MET A 298 20.38 -7.75 -10.19
CA MET A 298 19.79 -8.06 -8.87
C MET A 298 18.81 -6.96 -8.43
N ARG A 299 19.14 -5.68 -8.65
CA ARG A 299 18.31 -4.54 -8.23
C ARG A 299 16.98 -4.45 -9.00
N GLN A 300 16.87 -5.03 -10.20
CA GLN A 300 15.61 -5.05 -10.95
C GLN A 300 14.42 -5.64 -10.17
N CYS A 301 14.66 -6.43 -9.11
CA CYS A 301 13.57 -6.97 -8.31
C CYS A 301 12.76 -5.89 -7.58
N ILE A 302 13.41 -4.83 -7.06
CA ILE A 302 12.69 -3.75 -6.37
C ILE A 302 11.87 -2.90 -7.35
N GLU A 303 12.38 -2.63 -8.55
CA GLU A 303 11.64 -1.95 -9.60
C GLU A 303 10.38 -2.77 -10.00
N ARG A 304 10.55 -4.09 -10.15
CA ARG A 304 9.42 -5.01 -10.38
C ARG A 304 8.43 -5.03 -9.24
N SER A 305 8.90 -4.98 -7.99
CA SER A 305 8.03 -4.97 -6.79
C SER A 305 7.09 -3.76 -6.80
N PHE A 306 7.61 -2.56 -7.09
CA PHE A 306 6.79 -1.37 -7.25
C PHE A 306 5.81 -1.48 -8.42
N ALA A 307 6.28 -1.97 -9.57
CA ALA A 307 5.42 -2.19 -10.72
C ALA A 307 4.28 -3.18 -10.39
N TYR A 308 4.57 -4.26 -9.68
CA TYR A 308 3.58 -5.25 -9.26
C TYR A 308 2.59 -4.68 -8.25
N LEU A 309 3.07 -3.89 -7.28
CA LEU A 309 2.22 -3.21 -6.31
C LEU A 309 1.21 -2.29 -7.00
N VAL A 310 1.69 -1.42 -7.90
CA VAL A 310 0.84 -0.46 -8.63
C VAL A 310 -0.12 -1.18 -9.58
N ASN A 311 0.34 -2.20 -10.33
CA ASN A 311 -0.53 -2.95 -11.24
C ASN A 311 -1.63 -3.73 -10.52
N ARG A 312 -1.32 -4.29 -9.34
CA ARG A 312 -2.31 -5.02 -8.56
C ARG A 312 -3.35 -4.09 -7.95
N TRP A 313 -2.92 -2.98 -7.36
CA TRP A 313 -3.79 -2.09 -6.60
C TRP A 313 -4.09 -0.81 -7.37
N GLY A 314 -5.14 -0.84 -8.16
CA GLY A 314 -5.55 0.25 -9.05
C GLY A 314 -5.87 1.58 -8.35
N ILE A 315 -6.05 1.60 -7.03
CA ILE A 315 -6.18 2.84 -6.26
C ILE A 315 -4.92 3.71 -6.38
N LEU A 316 -3.76 3.12 -6.65
CA LEU A 316 -2.48 3.81 -6.87
C LEU A 316 -2.34 4.41 -8.28
N TRP A 317 -3.24 4.12 -9.22
CA TRP A 317 -3.19 4.68 -10.58
C TRP A 317 -3.55 6.16 -10.63
N ARG A 318 -4.18 6.65 -9.59
CA ARG A 318 -4.60 8.05 -9.45
C ARG A 318 -4.06 8.61 -8.14
N PRO A 319 -3.97 9.96 -8.02
CA PRO A 319 -3.62 10.55 -6.73
C PRO A 319 -4.56 10.06 -5.62
N ILE A 320 -3.98 9.64 -4.50
CA ILE A 320 -4.73 9.22 -3.30
C ILE A 320 -5.48 10.43 -2.75
N LYS A 321 -6.80 10.34 -2.65
CA LYS A 321 -7.68 11.45 -2.27
C LYS A 321 -8.20 11.39 -0.83
N CYS A 322 -8.04 10.28 -0.13
CA CYS A 322 -8.50 10.18 1.26
C CYS A 322 -7.77 11.18 2.18
N SER A 323 -8.21 11.31 3.42
CA SER A 323 -7.59 12.16 4.44
C SER A 323 -6.09 11.95 4.54
N PHE A 324 -5.34 13.03 4.70
CA PHE A 324 -3.89 13.06 4.86
C PHE A 324 -3.39 12.03 5.89
N TRP A 325 -4.04 11.94 7.05
CA TRP A 325 -3.67 11.05 8.15
C TRP A 325 -3.77 9.57 7.82
N ARG A 326 -4.47 9.23 6.71
CA ARG A 326 -4.69 7.85 6.25
C ARG A 326 -3.80 7.43 5.09
N TRP A 327 -3.08 8.36 4.47
CA TRP A 327 -2.23 8.05 3.31
C TRP A 327 -1.20 6.97 3.63
N TYR A 328 -0.45 7.19 4.70
CA TYR A 328 0.58 6.26 5.15
C TYR A 328 0.00 4.87 5.47
N LEU A 329 -1.11 4.80 6.18
CA LEU A 329 -1.76 3.54 6.53
C LEU A 329 -2.22 2.79 5.26
N LEU A 330 -2.88 3.49 4.34
CA LEU A 330 -3.37 2.92 3.08
C LEU A 330 -2.22 2.36 2.25
N ILE A 331 -1.17 3.14 2.01
CA ILE A 331 -0.01 2.73 1.20
C ILE A 331 0.70 1.53 1.85
N THR A 332 0.88 1.55 3.18
CA THR A 332 1.50 0.45 3.93
C THR A 332 0.67 -0.84 3.83
N VAL A 333 -0.65 -0.74 3.93
CA VAL A 333 -1.55 -1.91 3.82
C VAL A 333 -1.52 -2.51 2.41
N LEU A 334 -1.40 -1.68 1.37
CA LEU A 334 -1.24 -2.19 0.01
C LEU A 334 0.04 -3.00 -0.16
N ALA A 335 1.15 -2.58 0.47
CA ALA A 335 2.40 -3.35 0.48
C ALA A 335 2.26 -4.67 1.28
N LYS A 336 1.54 -4.67 2.41
CA LYS A 336 1.25 -5.89 3.18
C LYS A 336 0.40 -6.88 2.40
N LEU A 337 -0.65 -6.38 1.73
CA LEU A 337 -1.47 -7.20 0.82
C LEU A 337 -0.68 -7.70 -0.39
N HIS A 338 0.28 -6.91 -0.89
CA HIS A 338 1.19 -7.35 -1.94
C HIS A 338 2.00 -8.56 -1.47
N ASN A 339 2.61 -8.49 -0.28
CA ASN A 339 3.35 -9.60 0.29
C ASN A 339 2.46 -10.84 0.48
N PHE A 340 1.28 -10.67 1.05
CA PHE A 340 0.30 -11.76 1.16
C PHE A 340 0.03 -12.43 -0.20
N CYS A 341 -0.21 -11.64 -1.24
CA CYS A 341 -0.44 -12.17 -2.58
C CYS A 341 0.80 -12.88 -3.17
N VAL A 342 2.01 -12.43 -2.86
CA VAL A 342 3.26 -13.11 -3.27
C VAL A 342 3.38 -14.45 -2.55
N ASP A 343 3.13 -14.47 -1.24
CA ASP A 343 3.19 -15.68 -0.40
C ASP A 343 2.14 -16.74 -0.85
N GLU A 344 0.95 -16.30 -1.30
CA GLU A 344 -0.08 -17.16 -1.87
C GLU A 344 0.13 -17.46 -3.38
N SER A 345 1.28 -17.12 -3.95
CA SER A 345 1.62 -17.32 -5.36
C SER A 345 0.59 -16.75 -6.35
N GLU A 346 -0.06 -15.65 -5.96
CA GLU A 346 -1.07 -15.02 -6.80
C GLU A 346 -0.44 -14.34 -8.02
N SER A 347 -0.84 -14.77 -9.22
CA SER A 347 -0.37 -14.16 -10.46
C SER A 347 -0.77 -12.69 -10.53
N ILE A 348 0.12 -11.89 -11.12
CA ILE A 348 -0.15 -10.47 -11.34
C ILE A 348 -1.17 -10.34 -12.46
N PRO A 349 -2.22 -9.50 -12.29
CA PRO A 349 -3.16 -9.24 -13.36
C PRO A 349 -2.42 -8.73 -14.60
N SER A 350 -2.62 -9.41 -15.73
CA SER A 350 -2.11 -8.97 -17.03
C SER A 350 -2.95 -7.77 -17.51
N HIS A 351 -2.82 -6.63 -16.86
CA HIS A 351 -3.26 -5.39 -17.49
C HIS A 351 -2.18 -5.02 -18.50
N ARG A 352 -2.57 -4.89 -19.75
CA ARG A 352 -1.72 -4.40 -20.83
C ARG A 352 -1.00 -3.16 -20.32
N PHE A 353 0.31 -3.19 -20.33
CA PHE A 353 1.11 -1.99 -20.40
C PHE A 353 0.70 -1.29 -21.70
N SER A 354 -0.34 -0.46 -21.65
CA SER A 354 -0.53 0.55 -22.68
C SER A 354 0.64 1.50 -22.48
N GLU A 355 1.46 1.65 -23.50
CA GLU A 355 2.69 2.46 -23.56
C GLU A 355 2.55 3.92 -23.09
N GLY A 356 1.39 4.32 -22.58
CA GLY A 356 1.08 5.66 -22.08
C GLY A 356 0.99 5.82 -20.54
N VAL A 357 1.15 4.77 -19.74
CA VAL A 357 1.09 4.82 -18.26
C VAL A 357 2.45 4.56 -17.62
N VAL A 358 3.51 4.33 -18.40
CA VAL A 358 4.89 4.25 -17.93
C VAL A 358 5.45 5.67 -17.74
N GLY A 359 4.74 6.47 -16.97
CA GLY A 359 5.27 7.63 -16.27
C GLY A 359 5.52 7.30 -14.81
N VAL A 360 5.82 6.05 -14.48
CA VAL A 360 6.54 5.71 -13.26
C VAL A 360 7.99 6.04 -13.58
N CYS A 361 8.35 7.32 -13.44
CA CYS A 361 9.74 7.71 -13.38
C CYS A 361 10.32 7.04 -12.12
N PHE A 362 11.06 5.98 -12.33
CA PHE A 362 12.03 5.46 -11.38
C PHE A 362 13.17 6.46 -11.23
#